data_26b9f779ee10e56300f9e7f9ffe157bd
#
_entry.id   26b9f779ee10e56300f9e7f9ffe157bd
#
_cell.length_a   1.000
_cell.length_b   1.000
_cell.length_c   1.000
_cell.angle_alpha   90.00
_cell.angle_beta   90.00
_cell.angle_gamma   90.00
#
_symmetry.space_group_name_H-M   'P 1'
#
loop_
_entity.id
_entity.type
_entity.pdbx_description
1 polymer ?
#
loop_
_entity_poly.entity_id
_entity_poly.type
_entity_poly.pdbx_seq_one_letter_code
_entity_poly.pdbx_strand_id
1 'polypeptide(L)'
;MKRILQLFCILMLIGIPVFAQRGNNEALAKEYFKNAEYDKAETIYIKLYQSDPTNTDYYNKYFQCLVIQKKYNDAEKLVKKMLKRTNNYPVYYIDLGVLYDMQTEADKAKKQYEEALNRMRPDLMMLVDVCAKFTDANLYDYALRSIDKGRKLSNNPTLMSVDASKIYSLQNNKQGIIEEQLNLFEQNAYDQEQIQQTFQDYFTDAKDYDLLKVVLLQKLQKFPDQQFYSDLLIWTFIQQQNFEAAFMQSLAMDKRLSENGQRLYSLGVYCKNNKQYEVASKAFKAVVDKGNSSPFYLPSRQLLLTTQKEKITSSIYTQNDLLTLEDNYKTYLQDFGEQSNTAETMREYAELLALYLNKSAQAIEILKKIIDNRFGITSFLSQCKLDLGDYYLYSGEIWEAALLYGQVDKAYKDEPLGQMAKYRNARLSYYAGEFDWSKAQLDILKASTSQLIANDALNLSLLISDNQNVDTNQQALRLFASADLLIYQHQYKAALLKLDSINILFQVNDLDDDILWLKSTIEMNEQNFGQAIENYRKIVDQYKDGIWADDALFAIAEAYQFKLKNTELAMKAYQHLIEDFPGSLFMVEARKRYRLLRGS
;
A
#
# COMPACT_ATOMS: atom_id res chain seq x y z
N MET A 1 -47.91 -45.40 26.56
CA MET A 1 -46.88 -44.36 26.53
C MET A 1 -45.50 -44.76 27.05
N LYS A 2 -45.34 -45.34 28.23
CA LYS A 2 -44.00 -45.74 28.75
C LYS A 2 -43.20 -46.73 27.85
N ARG A 3 -43.82 -47.69 27.16
CA ARG A 3 -43.12 -48.64 26.28
C ARG A 3 -42.68 -48.00 24.93
N ILE A 4 -43.38 -46.98 24.41
CA ILE A 4 -43.01 -46.26 23.22
C ILE A 4 -41.82 -45.31 23.50
N LEU A 5 -41.79 -44.71 24.69
CA LEU A 5 -40.70 -43.87 25.15
C LEU A 5 -39.39 -44.65 25.37
N GLN A 6 -39.49 -45.87 25.89
CA GLN A 6 -38.34 -46.77 26.02
C GLN A 6 -37.78 -47.27 24.65
N LEU A 7 -38.64 -47.54 23.67
CA LEU A 7 -38.18 -47.87 22.31
C LEU A 7 -37.49 -46.68 21.63
N PHE A 8 -37.96 -45.45 21.86
CA PHE A 8 -37.36 -44.22 21.34
C PHE A 8 -35.99 -43.90 21.99
N CYS A 9 -35.83 -44.14 23.29
CA CYS A 9 -34.54 -43.99 23.98
C CYS A 9 -33.51 -45.06 23.55
N ILE A 10 -33.95 -46.30 23.27
CA ILE A 10 -33.07 -47.37 22.77
C ILE A 10 -32.63 -47.08 21.34
N LEU A 11 -33.49 -46.49 20.48
CA LEU A 11 -33.12 -46.07 19.11
C LEU A 11 -32.15 -44.90 19.10
N MET A 12 -32.24 -43.95 20.06
CA MET A 12 -31.28 -42.83 20.19
C MET A 12 -29.91 -43.30 20.71
N LEU A 13 -29.85 -44.33 21.59
CA LEU A 13 -28.59 -44.85 22.14
C LEU A 13 -27.79 -45.68 21.13
N ILE A 14 -28.41 -46.22 20.07
CA ILE A 14 -27.73 -46.99 19.02
C ILE A 14 -27.17 -46.06 17.92
N GLY A 15 -27.75 -44.84 17.72
CA GLY A 15 -27.30 -43.87 16.70
C GLY A 15 -26.04 -43.08 17.07
N ILE A 16 -25.84 -42.80 18.34
CA ILE A 16 -24.73 -41.95 18.80
C ILE A 16 -23.34 -42.57 18.61
N PRO A 17 -23.08 -43.85 18.88
CA PRO A 17 -21.76 -44.46 18.69
C PRO A 17 -21.35 -44.61 17.22
N VAL A 18 -22.32 -44.75 16.30
CA VAL A 18 -22.03 -44.89 14.87
C VAL A 18 -21.50 -43.59 14.26
N PHE A 19 -22.06 -42.42 14.65
CA PHE A 19 -21.59 -41.11 14.20
C PHE A 19 -20.23 -40.73 14.79
N ALA A 20 -19.99 -41.00 16.07
CA ALA A 20 -18.72 -40.76 16.73
C ALA A 20 -17.60 -41.62 16.17
N GLN A 21 -17.88 -42.90 15.86
CA GLN A 21 -16.92 -43.82 15.27
C GLN A 21 -16.61 -43.46 13.80
N ARG A 22 -17.58 -42.90 13.07
CA ARG A 22 -17.41 -42.43 11.69
C ARG A 22 -16.49 -41.23 11.62
N GLY A 23 -16.67 -40.22 12.48
CA GLY A 23 -15.80 -39.04 12.57
C GLY A 23 -14.36 -39.39 12.97
N ASN A 24 -14.18 -40.33 13.88
CA ASN A 24 -12.85 -40.79 14.28
C ASN A 24 -12.13 -41.53 13.14
N ASN A 25 -12.85 -42.36 12.38
CA ASN A 25 -12.28 -43.07 11.23
C ASN A 25 -11.89 -42.13 10.10
N GLU A 26 -12.70 -41.10 9.84
CA GLU A 26 -12.38 -40.09 8.81
C GLU A 26 -11.13 -39.26 9.17
N ALA A 27 -11.02 -38.81 10.40
CA ALA A 27 -9.84 -38.07 10.89
C ALA A 27 -8.58 -38.96 10.80
N LEU A 28 -8.66 -40.23 11.21
CA LEU A 28 -7.56 -41.16 11.16
C LEU A 28 -7.15 -41.49 9.70
N ALA A 29 -8.12 -41.63 8.79
CA ALA A 29 -7.84 -41.85 7.37
C ALA A 29 -7.13 -40.66 6.73
N LYS A 30 -7.55 -39.45 7.07
CA LYS A 30 -6.90 -38.17 6.63
C LYS A 30 -5.46 -38.08 7.15
N GLU A 31 -5.23 -38.48 8.41
CA GLU A 31 -3.90 -38.49 9.01
C GLU A 31 -2.98 -39.51 8.31
N TYR A 32 -3.41 -40.75 8.14
CA TYR A 32 -2.63 -41.73 7.38
C TYR A 32 -2.34 -41.30 5.96
N PHE A 33 -3.32 -40.71 5.28
CA PHE A 33 -3.13 -40.17 3.93
C PHE A 33 -2.07 -39.04 3.90
N LYS A 34 -2.12 -38.13 4.87
CA LYS A 34 -1.15 -37.04 5.02
C LYS A 34 0.26 -37.54 5.31
N ASN A 35 0.36 -38.61 6.07
CA ASN A 35 1.64 -39.27 6.44
C ASN A 35 2.16 -40.24 5.35
N ALA A 36 1.54 -40.25 4.16
CA ALA A 36 1.85 -41.16 3.05
C ALA A 36 1.70 -42.68 3.38
N GLU A 37 0.94 -43.01 4.42
CA GLU A 37 0.62 -44.38 4.82
C GLU A 37 -0.62 -44.87 4.04
N TYR A 38 -0.51 -44.97 2.71
CA TYR A 38 -1.63 -45.13 1.79
C TYR A 38 -2.35 -46.47 1.93
N ASP A 39 -1.68 -47.55 2.33
CA ASP A 39 -2.25 -48.85 2.61
C ASP A 39 -3.21 -48.82 3.82
N LYS A 40 -2.82 -48.11 4.88
CA LYS A 40 -3.67 -47.92 6.06
C LYS A 40 -4.84 -47.00 5.75
N ALA A 41 -4.57 -45.88 5.04
CA ALA A 41 -5.60 -44.94 4.58
C ALA A 41 -6.63 -45.64 3.70
N GLU A 42 -6.21 -46.45 2.73
CA GLU A 42 -7.08 -47.25 1.85
C GLU A 42 -8.02 -48.14 2.65
N THR A 43 -7.47 -48.88 3.65
CA THR A 43 -8.25 -49.78 4.48
C THR A 43 -9.42 -49.09 5.19
N ILE A 44 -9.25 -47.83 5.53
CA ILE A 44 -10.32 -47.06 6.18
C ILE A 44 -11.21 -46.40 5.12
N TYR A 45 -10.65 -45.81 4.06
CA TYR A 45 -11.45 -45.16 3.02
C TYR A 45 -12.38 -46.14 2.28
N ILE A 46 -11.99 -47.42 2.08
CA ILE A 46 -12.89 -48.40 1.50
C ILE A 46 -14.13 -48.61 2.38
N LYS A 47 -13.98 -48.66 3.72
CA LYS A 47 -15.09 -48.78 4.66
C LYS A 47 -15.98 -47.54 4.68
N LEU A 48 -15.36 -46.35 4.68
CA LEU A 48 -16.08 -45.07 4.61
C LEU A 48 -16.88 -44.98 3.32
N TYR A 49 -16.27 -45.28 2.16
CA TYR A 49 -16.94 -45.29 0.87
C TYR A 49 -18.07 -46.36 0.82
N GLN A 50 -17.90 -47.53 1.42
CA GLN A 50 -18.95 -48.55 1.49
C GLN A 50 -20.12 -48.10 2.38
N SER A 51 -19.85 -47.35 3.46
CA SER A 51 -20.88 -46.83 4.36
C SER A 51 -21.66 -45.68 3.77
N ASP A 52 -21.02 -44.83 2.93
CA ASP A 52 -21.61 -43.71 2.25
C ASP A 52 -21.00 -43.54 0.87
N PRO A 53 -21.47 -44.31 -0.11
CA PRO A 53 -20.95 -44.23 -1.46
C PRO A 53 -21.39 -42.98 -2.24
N THR A 54 -22.18 -42.10 -1.64
CA THR A 54 -22.58 -40.82 -2.23
C THR A 54 -21.58 -39.70 -1.89
N ASN A 55 -20.77 -39.89 -0.87
CA ASN A 55 -19.75 -38.96 -0.49
C ASN A 55 -18.57 -39.00 -1.48
N THR A 56 -18.45 -37.94 -2.28
CA THR A 56 -17.43 -37.82 -3.32
C THR A 56 -16.01 -37.68 -2.75
N ASP A 57 -15.83 -37.18 -1.53
CA ASP A 57 -14.53 -37.06 -0.89
C ASP A 57 -13.98 -38.46 -0.54
N TYR A 58 -14.83 -39.36 -0.02
CA TYR A 58 -14.45 -40.75 0.27
C TYR A 58 -14.06 -41.51 -1.00
N TYR A 59 -14.81 -41.29 -2.09
CA TYR A 59 -14.46 -41.86 -3.38
C TYR A 59 -13.12 -41.33 -3.88
N ASN A 60 -12.92 -39.99 -3.87
CA ASN A 60 -11.70 -39.38 -4.37
C ASN A 60 -10.46 -39.86 -3.59
N LYS A 61 -10.56 -39.90 -2.25
CA LYS A 61 -9.45 -40.36 -1.41
C LYS A 61 -9.15 -41.85 -1.59
N TYR A 62 -10.18 -42.68 -1.70
CA TYR A 62 -10.02 -44.11 -1.99
C TYR A 62 -9.37 -44.29 -3.37
N PHE A 63 -9.86 -43.62 -4.40
CA PHE A 63 -9.27 -43.64 -5.74
C PHE A 63 -7.80 -43.19 -5.74
N GLN A 64 -7.47 -42.08 -5.07
CA GLN A 64 -6.09 -41.61 -4.91
C GLN A 64 -5.19 -42.67 -4.24
N CYS A 65 -5.65 -43.32 -3.17
CA CYS A 65 -4.89 -44.40 -2.52
C CYS A 65 -4.57 -45.56 -3.49
N LEU A 66 -5.55 -45.98 -4.28
CA LEU A 66 -5.36 -47.06 -5.26
C LEU A 66 -4.37 -46.65 -6.36
N VAL A 67 -4.48 -45.44 -6.86
CA VAL A 67 -3.61 -44.90 -7.93
C VAL A 67 -2.16 -44.78 -7.46
N ILE A 68 -1.94 -44.17 -6.29
CA ILE A 68 -0.59 -44.00 -5.72
C ILE A 68 0.08 -45.35 -5.49
N GLN A 69 -0.67 -46.36 -5.06
CA GLN A 69 -0.18 -47.72 -4.86
C GLN A 69 -0.11 -48.55 -6.15
N LYS A 70 -0.40 -47.96 -7.31
CA LYS A 70 -0.40 -48.60 -8.64
C LYS A 70 -1.39 -49.78 -8.75
N LYS A 71 -2.45 -49.82 -7.92
CA LYS A 71 -3.54 -50.80 -7.98
C LYS A 71 -4.57 -50.43 -9.07
N TYR A 72 -4.09 -50.33 -10.30
CA TYR A 72 -4.86 -49.76 -11.41
C TYR A 72 -6.13 -50.56 -11.73
N ASN A 73 -6.07 -51.90 -11.66
CA ASN A 73 -7.24 -52.76 -11.89
C ASN A 73 -8.39 -52.50 -10.90
N ASP A 74 -8.05 -52.25 -9.63
CA ASP A 74 -9.05 -52.00 -8.61
C ASP A 74 -9.58 -50.56 -8.69
N ALA A 75 -8.72 -49.62 -9.05
CA ALA A 75 -9.12 -48.23 -9.38
C ALA A 75 -10.10 -48.22 -10.57
N GLU A 76 -9.83 -48.97 -11.64
CA GLU A 76 -10.72 -49.07 -12.80
C GLU A 76 -12.09 -49.66 -12.45
N LYS A 77 -12.12 -50.73 -11.63
CA LYS A 77 -13.38 -51.30 -11.12
C LYS A 77 -14.18 -50.29 -10.30
N LEU A 78 -13.48 -49.50 -9.43
CA LEU A 78 -14.09 -48.48 -8.61
C LEU A 78 -14.74 -47.40 -9.49
N VAL A 79 -14.01 -46.86 -10.47
CA VAL A 79 -14.52 -45.84 -11.41
C VAL A 79 -15.70 -46.37 -12.22
N LYS A 80 -15.61 -47.59 -12.78
CA LYS A 80 -16.71 -48.21 -13.53
C LYS A 80 -17.95 -48.43 -12.66
N LYS A 81 -17.79 -48.70 -11.36
CA LYS A 81 -18.91 -48.79 -10.42
C LYS A 81 -19.56 -47.43 -10.22
N MET A 82 -18.75 -46.34 -10.13
CA MET A 82 -19.29 -45.00 -10.02
C MET A 82 -19.99 -44.54 -11.29
N LEU A 83 -19.46 -44.83 -12.47
CA LEU A 83 -20.14 -44.53 -13.74
C LEU A 83 -21.53 -45.15 -13.80
N LYS A 84 -21.68 -46.44 -13.44
CA LYS A 84 -23.00 -47.12 -13.40
C LYS A 84 -23.95 -46.47 -12.40
N ARG A 85 -23.44 -46.11 -11.23
CA ARG A 85 -24.24 -45.52 -10.14
C ARG A 85 -24.72 -44.12 -10.42
N THR A 86 -23.91 -43.29 -11.06
CA THR A 86 -24.15 -41.87 -11.31
C THR A 86 -24.71 -41.59 -12.69
N ASN A 87 -25.24 -42.62 -13.38
CA ASN A 87 -25.74 -42.51 -14.75
C ASN A 87 -24.73 -41.89 -15.71
N ASN A 88 -23.48 -42.39 -15.64
CA ASN A 88 -22.37 -41.95 -16.47
C ASN A 88 -22.02 -40.46 -16.32
N TYR A 89 -21.95 -39.94 -15.08
CA TYR A 89 -21.56 -38.58 -14.78
C TYR A 89 -20.15 -38.26 -15.30
N PRO A 90 -19.94 -37.15 -16.01
CA PRO A 90 -18.72 -36.89 -16.79
C PRO A 90 -17.40 -36.97 -16.04
N VAL A 91 -17.32 -36.55 -14.77
CA VAL A 91 -16.07 -36.49 -14.01
C VAL A 91 -15.41 -37.87 -13.84
N TYR A 92 -16.18 -38.95 -13.84
CA TYR A 92 -15.64 -40.33 -13.70
C TYR A 92 -15.00 -40.84 -15.00
N TYR A 93 -15.36 -40.31 -16.16
CA TYR A 93 -14.62 -40.55 -17.39
C TYR A 93 -13.25 -39.87 -17.36
N ILE A 94 -13.12 -38.72 -16.68
CA ILE A 94 -11.81 -38.06 -16.49
C ILE A 94 -10.93 -38.93 -15.61
N ASP A 95 -11.45 -39.45 -14.48
CA ASP A 95 -10.71 -40.39 -13.62
C ASP A 95 -10.24 -41.61 -14.40
N LEU A 96 -11.08 -42.16 -15.30
CA LEU A 96 -10.73 -43.31 -16.11
C LEU A 96 -9.64 -42.93 -17.14
N GLY A 97 -9.72 -41.77 -17.72
CA GLY A 97 -8.68 -41.23 -18.62
C GLY A 97 -7.33 -41.05 -17.93
N VAL A 98 -7.31 -40.42 -16.75
CA VAL A 98 -6.10 -40.26 -15.93
C VAL A 98 -5.50 -41.62 -15.59
N LEU A 99 -6.34 -42.59 -15.28
CA LEU A 99 -5.89 -43.96 -14.99
C LEU A 99 -5.20 -44.60 -16.19
N TYR A 100 -5.72 -44.40 -17.41
CA TYR A 100 -5.10 -44.93 -18.63
C TYR A 100 -3.82 -44.17 -18.99
N ASP A 101 -3.74 -42.87 -18.77
CA ASP A 101 -2.50 -42.10 -18.96
C ASP A 101 -1.37 -42.63 -18.04
N MET A 102 -1.70 -42.94 -16.78
CA MET A 102 -0.74 -43.52 -15.85
C MET A 102 -0.25 -44.90 -16.26
N GLN A 103 -1.03 -45.61 -17.08
CA GLN A 103 -0.68 -46.88 -17.67
C GLN A 103 -0.03 -46.74 -19.05
N THR A 104 0.27 -45.53 -19.50
CA THR A 104 0.85 -45.20 -20.82
C THR A 104 -0.07 -45.57 -22.00
N GLU A 105 -1.38 -45.66 -21.77
CA GLU A 105 -2.41 -45.98 -22.77
C GLU A 105 -3.09 -44.71 -23.31
N ALA A 106 -2.32 -43.84 -23.93
CA ALA A 106 -2.75 -42.49 -24.31
C ALA A 106 -4.01 -42.42 -25.19
N ASP A 107 -4.17 -43.35 -26.14
CA ASP A 107 -5.36 -43.39 -27.00
C ASP A 107 -6.63 -43.73 -26.21
N LYS A 108 -6.52 -44.61 -25.22
CA LYS A 108 -7.66 -44.92 -24.35
C LYS A 108 -7.97 -43.74 -23.44
N ALA A 109 -6.96 -43.08 -22.89
CA ALA A 109 -7.12 -41.88 -22.06
C ALA A 109 -7.84 -40.77 -22.84
N LYS A 110 -7.35 -40.45 -24.03
CA LYS A 110 -7.97 -39.45 -24.91
C LYS A 110 -9.44 -39.75 -25.19
N LYS A 111 -9.76 -41.03 -25.47
CA LYS A 111 -11.15 -41.43 -25.71
C LYS A 111 -12.04 -41.15 -24.48
N GLN A 112 -11.54 -41.35 -23.27
CA GLN A 112 -12.29 -41.08 -22.05
C GLN A 112 -12.50 -39.59 -21.84
N TYR A 113 -11.48 -38.77 -22.08
CA TYR A 113 -11.58 -37.29 -21.98
C TYR A 113 -12.60 -36.74 -22.98
N GLU A 114 -12.58 -37.20 -24.23
CA GLU A 114 -13.59 -36.80 -25.21
C GLU A 114 -15.01 -37.28 -24.80
N GLU A 115 -15.14 -38.47 -24.21
CA GLU A 115 -16.43 -38.98 -23.71
C GLU A 115 -16.93 -38.12 -22.54
N ALA A 116 -16.03 -37.67 -21.63
CA ALA A 116 -16.37 -36.72 -20.56
C ALA A 116 -16.95 -35.43 -21.14
N LEU A 117 -16.24 -34.82 -22.10
CA LEU A 117 -16.76 -33.63 -22.77
C LEU A 117 -18.10 -33.90 -23.45
N ASN A 118 -18.25 -34.98 -24.20
CA ASN A 118 -19.47 -35.30 -24.96
C ASN A 118 -20.72 -35.45 -24.09
N ARG A 119 -20.56 -35.88 -22.83
CA ARG A 119 -21.66 -36.06 -21.87
C ARG A 119 -22.03 -34.82 -21.08
N MET A 120 -21.33 -33.70 -21.26
CA MET A 120 -21.67 -32.44 -20.61
C MET A 120 -23.06 -31.95 -21.05
N ARG A 121 -23.79 -31.40 -20.09
CA ARG A 121 -25.13 -30.81 -20.25
C ARG A 121 -25.11 -29.34 -19.75
N PRO A 122 -26.14 -28.52 -20.07
CA PRO A 122 -26.22 -27.14 -19.57
C PRO A 122 -26.63 -27.09 -18.08
N ASP A 123 -25.88 -27.78 -17.23
CA ASP A 123 -26.02 -27.83 -15.79
C ASP A 123 -24.77 -27.19 -15.19
N LEU A 124 -24.92 -26.08 -14.48
CA LEU A 124 -23.78 -25.30 -13.97
C LEU A 124 -22.89 -26.11 -13.05
N MET A 125 -23.48 -26.94 -12.16
CA MET A 125 -22.68 -27.76 -11.24
C MET A 125 -21.84 -28.78 -12.02
N MET A 126 -22.44 -29.45 -13.01
CA MET A 126 -21.71 -30.39 -13.88
C MET A 126 -20.59 -29.70 -14.66
N LEU A 127 -20.83 -28.48 -15.18
CA LEU A 127 -19.83 -27.72 -15.93
C LEU A 127 -18.64 -27.36 -15.05
N VAL A 128 -18.90 -26.89 -13.82
CA VAL A 128 -17.86 -26.56 -12.82
C VAL A 128 -17.10 -27.81 -12.41
N ASP A 129 -17.78 -28.91 -12.09
CA ASP A 129 -17.15 -30.17 -11.68
C ASP A 129 -16.21 -30.74 -12.75
N VAL A 130 -16.64 -30.73 -14.02
CA VAL A 130 -15.83 -31.22 -15.15
C VAL A 130 -14.59 -30.35 -15.35
N CYS A 131 -14.74 -29.03 -15.32
CA CYS A 131 -13.64 -28.09 -15.46
C CYS A 131 -12.65 -28.26 -14.29
N ALA A 132 -13.11 -28.28 -13.04
CA ALA A 132 -12.29 -28.47 -11.87
C ALA A 132 -11.51 -29.77 -11.94
N LYS A 133 -12.18 -30.86 -12.32
CA LYS A 133 -11.55 -32.18 -12.41
C LYS A 133 -10.43 -32.25 -13.46
N PHE A 134 -10.64 -31.64 -14.65
CA PHE A 134 -9.57 -31.48 -15.64
C PHE A 134 -8.41 -30.61 -15.13
N THR A 135 -8.74 -29.52 -14.43
CA THR A 135 -7.74 -28.62 -13.86
C THR A 135 -6.90 -29.30 -12.80
N ASP A 136 -7.53 -30.06 -11.89
CA ASP A 136 -6.86 -30.84 -10.84
C ASP A 136 -5.93 -31.91 -11.40
N ALA A 137 -6.28 -32.44 -12.59
CA ALA A 137 -5.46 -33.40 -13.33
C ALA A 137 -4.35 -32.74 -14.18
N ASN A 138 -4.19 -31.43 -14.13
CA ASN A 138 -3.30 -30.60 -14.98
C ASN A 138 -3.58 -30.73 -16.50
N LEU A 139 -4.79 -31.12 -16.87
CA LEU A 139 -5.26 -31.24 -18.24
C LEU A 139 -5.88 -29.94 -18.72
N TYR A 140 -5.10 -28.86 -18.69
CA TYR A 140 -5.56 -27.48 -18.87
C TYR A 140 -6.26 -27.25 -20.20
N ASP A 141 -5.81 -27.87 -21.31
CA ASP A 141 -6.44 -27.74 -22.61
C ASP A 141 -7.86 -28.35 -22.62
N TYR A 142 -8.05 -29.49 -21.94
CA TYR A 142 -9.36 -30.10 -21.76
C TYR A 142 -10.25 -29.28 -20.81
N ALA A 143 -9.67 -28.66 -19.79
CA ALA A 143 -10.38 -27.76 -18.88
C ALA A 143 -10.92 -26.54 -19.65
N LEU A 144 -10.11 -25.88 -20.47
CA LEU A 144 -10.55 -24.76 -21.34
C LEU A 144 -11.59 -25.21 -22.35
N ARG A 145 -11.41 -26.38 -22.99
CA ARG A 145 -12.40 -26.95 -23.92
C ARG A 145 -13.75 -27.27 -23.22
N SER A 146 -13.70 -27.64 -21.94
CA SER A 146 -14.92 -27.86 -21.15
C SER A 146 -15.67 -26.54 -20.90
N ILE A 147 -14.94 -25.44 -20.62
CA ILE A 147 -15.50 -24.09 -20.50
C ILE A 147 -16.13 -23.65 -21.82
N ASP A 148 -15.43 -23.78 -22.95
CA ASP A 148 -15.95 -23.41 -24.28
C ASP A 148 -17.21 -24.19 -24.64
N LYS A 149 -17.24 -25.49 -24.31
CA LYS A 149 -18.43 -26.30 -24.49
C LYS A 149 -19.57 -25.87 -23.56
N GLY A 150 -19.26 -25.56 -22.31
CA GLY A 150 -20.23 -25.05 -21.35
C GLY A 150 -20.88 -23.75 -21.82
N ARG A 151 -20.09 -22.82 -22.35
CA ARG A 151 -20.53 -21.55 -22.94
C ARG A 151 -21.53 -21.77 -24.08
N LYS A 152 -21.20 -22.68 -25.00
CA LYS A 152 -22.08 -23.04 -26.12
C LYS A 152 -23.38 -23.68 -25.64
N LEU A 153 -23.29 -24.62 -24.68
CA LEU A 153 -24.48 -25.30 -24.14
C LEU A 153 -25.43 -24.36 -23.38
N SER A 154 -24.87 -23.40 -22.66
CA SER A 154 -25.61 -22.44 -21.82
C SER A 154 -25.95 -21.14 -22.54
N ASN A 155 -25.51 -20.96 -23.79
CA ASN A 155 -25.61 -19.70 -24.54
C ASN A 155 -25.12 -18.48 -23.72
N ASN A 156 -24.04 -18.69 -22.97
CA ASN A 156 -23.42 -17.66 -22.12
C ASN A 156 -21.93 -17.57 -22.42
N PRO A 157 -21.47 -16.58 -23.19
CA PRO A 157 -20.09 -16.45 -23.64
C PRO A 157 -19.08 -16.10 -22.53
N THR A 158 -19.57 -15.65 -21.37
CA THR A 158 -18.73 -15.28 -20.22
C THR A 158 -18.79 -16.28 -19.07
N LEU A 159 -19.47 -17.41 -19.28
CA LEU A 159 -19.55 -18.45 -18.26
C LEU A 159 -18.16 -18.92 -17.85
N MET A 160 -17.88 -18.97 -16.54
CA MET A 160 -16.63 -19.46 -15.96
C MET A 160 -15.37 -18.68 -16.41
N SER A 161 -15.49 -17.37 -16.68
CA SER A 161 -14.36 -16.53 -17.09
C SER A 161 -13.28 -16.39 -16.01
N VAL A 162 -13.64 -16.45 -14.73
CA VAL A 162 -12.68 -16.46 -13.60
C VAL A 162 -11.87 -17.75 -13.63
N ASP A 163 -12.54 -18.90 -13.83
CA ASP A 163 -11.87 -20.20 -13.94
C ASP A 163 -10.96 -20.26 -15.17
N ALA A 164 -11.41 -19.73 -16.31
CA ALA A 164 -10.60 -19.63 -17.53
C ALA A 164 -9.34 -18.79 -17.29
N SER A 165 -9.44 -17.61 -16.67
CA SER A 165 -8.31 -16.77 -16.34
C SER A 165 -7.33 -17.46 -15.39
N LYS A 166 -7.84 -18.20 -14.40
CA LYS A 166 -7.02 -19.02 -13.49
C LYS A 166 -6.27 -20.12 -14.26
N ILE A 167 -6.93 -20.83 -15.17
CA ILE A 167 -6.30 -21.88 -15.99
C ILE A 167 -5.23 -21.28 -16.90
N TYR A 168 -5.50 -20.15 -17.56
CA TYR A 168 -4.50 -19.45 -18.36
C TYR A 168 -3.30 -19.00 -17.51
N SER A 169 -3.53 -18.58 -16.26
CA SER A 169 -2.44 -18.25 -15.34
C SER A 169 -1.58 -19.48 -15.00
N LEU A 170 -2.17 -20.66 -14.77
CA LEU A 170 -1.44 -21.91 -14.55
C LEU A 170 -0.61 -22.34 -15.77
N GLN A 171 -1.05 -22.00 -16.98
CA GLN A 171 -0.32 -22.19 -18.22
C GLN A 171 0.70 -21.09 -18.52
N ASN A 172 0.81 -20.06 -17.68
CA ASN A 172 1.56 -18.83 -17.93
C ASN A 172 1.16 -18.13 -19.27
N ASN A 173 -0.09 -18.26 -19.67
CA ASN A 173 -0.65 -17.71 -20.91
C ASN A 173 -1.32 -16.34 -20.63
N LYS A 174 -0.52 -15.29 -20.63
CA LYS A 174 -1.02 -13.91 -20.37
C LYS A 174 -1.95 -13.42 -21.47
N GLN A 175 -1.70 -13.84 -22.72
CA GLN A 175 -2.59 -13.49 -23.83
C GLN A 175 -4.01 -14.01 -23.61
N GLY A 176 -4.16 -15.26 -23.16
CA GLY A 176 -5.46 -15.85 -22.85
C GLY A 176 -6.20 -15.09 -21.74
N ILE A 177 -5.47 -14.64 -20.71
CA ILE A 177 -6.05 -13.81 -19.63
C ILE A 177 -6.57 -12.48 -20.21
N ILE A 178 -5.77 -11.81 -21.05
CA ILE A 178 -6.16 -10.53 -21.67
C ILE A 178 -7.44 -10.70 -22.49
N GLU A 179 -7.45 -11.68 -23.36
CA GLU A 179 -8.61 -11.95 -24.24
C GLU A 179 -9.87 -12.26 -23.43
N GLU A 180 -9.74 -13.03 -22.37
CA GLU A 180 -10.83 -13.39 -21.49
C GLU A 180 -11.41 -12.16 -20.76
N GLN A 181 -10.57 -11.31 -20.21
CA GLN A 181 -11.00 -10.11 -19.49
C GLN A 181 -11.61 -9.05 -20.44
N LEU A 182 -11.06 -8.89 -21.63
CA LEU A 182 -11.66 -7.99 -22.63
C LEU A 182 -13.00 -8.51 -23.15
N ASN A 183 -13.17 -9.83 -23.29
CA ASN A 183 -14.45 -10.45 -23.63
C ASN A 183 -15.52 -10.19 -22.55
N LEU A 184 -15.17 -10.28 -21.27
CA LEU A 184 -16.07 -9.92 -20.16
C LEU A 184 -16.62 -8.50 -20.32
N PHE A 185 -15.74 -7.55 -20.60
CA PHE A 185 -16.14 -6.17 -20.86
C PHE A 185 -17.07 -6.06 -22.09
N GLU A 186 -16.71 -6.67 -23.21
CA GLU A 186 -17.49 -6.64 -24.48
C GLU A 186 -18.91 -7.20 -24.31
N GLN A 187 -19.11 -8.10 -23.36
CA GLN A 187 -20.41 -8.66 -23.00
C GLN A 187 -21.14 -7.90 -21.87
N ASN A 188 -20.62 -6.76 -21.42
CA ASN A 188 -21.13 -5.98 -20.27
C ASN A 188 -21.29 -6.84 -18.99
N ALA A 189 -20.41 -7.81 -18.79
CA ALA A 189 -20.51 -8.76 -17.69
C ALA A 189 -19.69 -8.38 -16.46
N TYR A 190 -18.80 -7.38 -16.55
CA TYR A 190 -17.91 -6.94 -15.47
C TYR A 190 -17.60 -5.45 -15.57
N ASP A 191 -17.27 -4.83 -14.42
CA ASP A 191 -16.78 -3.47 -14.38
C ASP A 191 -15.24 -3.38 -14.60
N GLN A 192 -14.78 -2.15 -14.81
CA GLN A 192 -13.38 -1.88 -15.10
C GLN A 192 -12.45 -2.21 -13.92
N GLU A 193 -12.89 -1.98 -12.67
CA GLU A 193 -12.06 -2.20 -11.48
C GLU A 193 -11.77 -3.69 -11.29
N GLN A 194 -12.74 -4.56 -11.53
CA GLN A 194 -12.58 -6.01 -11.46
C GLN A 194 -11.61 -6.54 -12.51
N ILE A 195 -11.66 -5.98 -13.73
CA ILE A 195 -10.72 -6.32 -14.80
C ILE A 195 -9.31 -5.89 -14.46
N GLN A 196 -9.14 -4.65 -13.94
CA GLN A 196 -7.85 -4.14 -13.48
C GLN A 196 -7.27 -4.99 -12.35
N GLN A 197 -8.09 -5.37 -11.36
CA GLN A 197 -7.68 -6.23 -10.27
C GLN A 197 -7.19 -7.59 -10.78
N THR A 198 -7.90 -8.21 -11.72
CA THR A 198 -7.48 -9.48 -12.33
C THR A 198 -6.11 -9.38 -13.00
N PHE A 199 -5.85 -8.28 -13.71
CA PHE A 199 -4.51 -8.06 -14.28
C PHE A 199 -3.44 -7.88 -13.21
N GLN A 200 -3.72 -7.15 -12.12
CA GLN A 200 -2.79 -7.01 -10.99
C GLN A 200 -2.48 -8.34 -10.29
N ASP A 201 -3.48 -9.22 -10.16
CA ASP A 201 -3.32 -10.53 -9.52
C ASP A 201 -2.45 -11.48 -10.35
N TYR A 202 -2.54 -11.41 -11.68
CA TYR A 202 -1.89 -12.36 -12.57
C TYR A 202 -0.66 -11.83 -13.32
N PHE A 203 -0.49 -10.51 -13.44
CA PHE A 203 0.68 -9.93 -14.11
C PHE A 203 1.80 -9.74 -13.10
N THR A 204 2.96 -10.31 -13.42
CA THR A 204 4.09 -10.38 -12.49
C THR A 204 5.28 -9.51 -12.91
N ASP A 205 5.33 -9.08 -14.17
CA ASP A 205 6.40 -8.23 -14.66
C ASP A 205 5.93 -7.16 -15.70
N ALA A 206 6.82 -6.25 -16.04
CA ALA A 206 6.54 -5.16 -16.99
C ALA A 206 6.16 -5.66 -18.40
N LYS A 207 6.64 -6.83 -18.81
CA LYS A 207 6.36 -7.39 -20.14
C LYS A 207 4.90 -7.82 -20.29
N ASP A 208 4.27 -8.24 -19.20
CA ASP A 208 2.86 -8.60 -19.20
C ASP A 208 1.99 -7.38 -19.55
N TYR A 209 2.35 -6.20 -19.01
CA TYR A 209 1.70 -4.93 -19.35
C TYR A 209 2.04 -4.44 -20.77
N ASP A 210 3.22 -4.74 -21.30
CA ASP A 210 3.55 -4.48 -22.71
C ASP A 210 2.64 -5.25 -23.65
N LEU A 211 2.34 -6.51 -23.35
CA LEU A 211 1.42 -7.32 -24.11
C LEU A 211 0.00 -6.72 -24.08
N LEU A 212 -0.50 -6.36 -22.90
CA LEU A 212 -1.80 -5.70 -22.74
C LEU A 212 -1.87 -4.39 -23.55
N LYS A 213 -0.83 -3.55 -23.46
CA LYS A 213 -0.72 -2.30 -24.24
C LYS A 213 -0.86 -2.53 -25.74
N VAL A 214 -0.17 -3.54 -26.29
CA VAL A 214 -0.26 -3.89 -27.71
C VAL A 214 -1.68 -4.28 -28.11
N VAL A 215 -2.34 -5.13 -27.32
CA VAL A 215 -3.72 -5.56 -27.56
C VAL A 215 -4.68 -4.36 -27.49
N LEU A 216 -4.53 -3.50 -26.48
CA LEU A 216 -5.38 -2.32 -26.33
C LEU A 216 -5.22 -1.33 -27.49
N LEU A 217 -3.99 -1.11 -27.98
CA LEU A 217 -3.76 -0.27 -29.16
C LEU A 217 -4.42 -0.85 -30.42
N GLN A 218 -4.38 -2.17 -30.62
CA GLN A 218 -5.09 -2.83 -31.70
C GLN A 218 -6.62 -2.71 -31.60
N LYS A 219 -7.15 -2.82 -30.35
CA LYS A 219 -8.59 -2.60 -30.10
C LYS A 219 -9.00 -1.17 -30.38
N LEU A 220 -8.20 -0.18 -29.95
CA LEU A 220 -8.45 1.24 -30.22
C LEU A 220 -8.40 1.61 -31.70
N GLN A 221 -7.56 0.94 -32.51
CA GLN A 221 -7.57 1.12 -33.96
C GLN A 221 -8.91 0.67 -34.59
N LYS A 222 -9.50 -0.42 -34.07
CA LYS A 222 -10.78 -0.95 -34.57
C LYS A 222 -11.98 -0.20 -33.97
N PHE A 223 -11.90 0.22 -32.73
CA PHE A 223 -12.98 0.83 -31.96
C PHE A 223 -12.49 2.14 -31.30
N PRO A 224 -12.20 3.18 -32.08
CA PRO A 224 -11.58 4.40 -31.57
C PRO A 224 -12.44 5.15 -30.54
N ASP A 225 -13.76 5.00 -30.58
CA ASP A 225 -14.69 5.69 -29.69
C ASP A 225 -15.00 4.90 -28.41
N GLN A 226 -14.45 3.69 -28.26
CA GLN A 226 -14.68 2.90 -27.07
C GLN A 226 -13.79 3.40 -25.91
N GLN A 227 -14.42 4.15 -25.02
CA GLN A 227 -13.76 4.82 -23.91
C GLN A 227 -13.01 3.83 -23.00
N PHE A 228 -13.61 2.67 -22.72
CA PHE A 228 -13.02 1.65 -21.85
C PHE A 228 -11.58 1.27 -22.25
N TYR A 229 -11.31 1.04 -23.54
CA TYR A 229 -9.96 0.67 -23.99
C TYR A 229 -8.96 1.81 -23.77
N SER A 230 -9.39 3.06 -23.89
CA SER A 230 -8.56 4.22 -23.60
C SER A 230 -8.26 4.35 -22.11
N ASP A 231 -9.27 4.14 -21.26
CA ASP A 231 -9.12 4.19 -19.81
C ASP A 231 -8.22 3.07 -19.30
N LEU A 232 -8.39 1.86 -19.84
CA LEU A 232 -7.53 0.73 -19.52
C LEU A 232 -6.09 0.93 -20.03
N LEU A 233 -5.91 1.60 -21.17
CA LEU A 233 -4.58 1.95 -21.68
C LEU A 233 -3.88 2.99 -20.79
N ILE A 234 -4.60 4.02 -20.32
CA ILE A 234 -4.06 5.00 -19.35
C ILE A 234 -3.63 4.27 -18.07
N TRP A 235 -4.50 3.40 -17.55
CA TRP A 235 -4.18 2.59 -16.39
C TRP A 235 -2.94 1.70 -16.63
N THR A 236 -2.83 1.07 -17.80
CA THR A 236 -1.66 0.26 -18.18
C THR A 236 -0.37 1.08 -18.16
N PHE A 237 -0.38 2.30 -18.70
CA PHE A 237 0.77 3.21 -18.63
C PHE A 237 1.13 3.57 -17.18
N ILE A 238 0.14 3.76 -16.31
CA ILE A 238 0.36 4.02 -14.88
C ILE A 238 1.03 2.81 -14.21
N GLN A 239 0.58 1.57 -14.49
CA GLN A 239 1.23 0.37 -13.95
C GLN A 239 2.68 0.22 -14.42
N GLN A 240 2.98 0.65 -15.64
CA GLN A 240 4.35 0.70 -16.18
C GLN A 240 5.17 1.89 -15.69
N GLN A 241 4.63 2.73 -14.80
CA GLN A 241 5.23 4.00 -14.35
C GLN A 241 5.55 4.98 -15.50
N ASN A 242 4.91 4.81 -16.65
CA ASN A 242 5.02 5.70 -17.79
C ASN A 242 3.98 6.81 -17.71
N PHE A 243 4.15 7.69 -16.73
CA PHE A 243 3.20 8.77 -16.44
C PHE A 243 3.08 9.79 -17.57
N GLU A 244 4.15 9.98 -18.35
CA GLU A 244 4.12 10.88 -19.50
C GLU A 244 3.18 10.35 -20.60
N ALA A 245 3.24 9.05 -20.91
CA ALA A 245 2.32 8.42 -21.85
C ALA A 245 0.87 8.44 -21.33
N ALA A 246 0.66 8.21 -20.03
CA ALA A 246 -0.65 8.33 -19.39
C ALA A 246 -1.21 9.75 -19.54
N PHE A 247 -0.37 10.79 -19.37
CA PHE A 247 -0.75 12.19 -19.55
C PHE A 247 -1.13 12.49 -21.01
N MET A 248 -0.31 12.08 -21.97
CA MET A 248 -0.58 12.30 -23.39
C MET A 248 -1.90 11.65 -23.84
N GLN A 249 -2.15 10.41 -23.40
CA GLN A 249 -3.41 9.72 -23.68
C GLN A 249 -4.60 10.41 -23.00
N SER A 250 -4.44 10.82 -21.74
CA SER A 250 -5.49 11.55 -21.00
C SER A 250 -5.82 12.89 -21.64
N LEU A 251 -4.82 13.62 -22.13
CA LEU A 251 -5.00 14.90 -22.82
C LEU A 251 -5.77 14.70 -24.15
N ALA A 252 -5.42 13.66 -24.91
CA ALA A 252 -6.11 13.33 -26.16
C ALA A 252 -7.59 12.96 -25.90
N MET A 253 -7.86 12.19 -24.84
CA MET A 253 -9.22 11.78 -24.45
C MET A 253 -10.06 12.96 -23.95
N ASP A 254 -9.50 13.78 -23.07
CA ASP A 254 -10.17 14.97 -22.55
C ASP A 254 -10.59 15.93 -23.67
N LYS A 255 -9.72 16.10 -24.68
CA LYS A 255 -10.03 16.92 -25.86
C LYS A 255 -11.11 16.28 -26.72
N ARG A 256 -11.06 14.97 -26.95
CA ARG A 256 -12.02 14.24 -27.80
C ARG A 256 -13.43 14.18 -27.19
N LEU A 257 -13.50 13.92 -25.88
CA LEU A 257 -14.76 13.74 -25.15
C LEU A 257 -15.28 15.04 -24.52
N SER A 258 -14.54 16.13 -24.63
CA SER A 258 -14.90 17.43 -24.03
C SER A 258 -15.15 17.32 -22.51
N GLU A 259 -14.28 16.59 -21.78
CA GLU A 259 -14.45 16.29 -20.35
C GLU A 259 -14.16 17.48 -19.42
N ASN A 260 -13.90 18.66 -19.99
CA ASN A 260 -13.63 19.87 -19.22
C ASN A 260 -12.50 19.78 -18.20
N GLY A 261 -11.55 18.84 -18.41
CA GLY A 261 -10.37 18.69 -17.57
C GLY A 261 -10.51 17.67 -16.42
N GLN A 262 -11.64 16.99 -16.28
CA GLN A 262 -11.84 16.04 -15.18
C GLN A 262 -10.76 14.94 -15.14
N ARG A 263 -10.51 14.29 -16.26
CA ARG A 263 -9.50 13.23 -16.39
C ARG A 263 -8.09 13.73 -16.08
N LEU A 264 -7.75 14.90 -16.62
CA LEU A 264 -6.46 15.53 -16.39
C LEU A 264 -6.27 15.93 -14.92
N TYR A 265 -7.31 16.46 -14.28
CA TYR A 265 -7.31 16.77 -12.86
C TYR A 265 -7.06 15.51 -12.01
N SER A 266 -7.79 14.43 -12.27
CA SER A 266 -7.64 13.15 -11.57
C SER A 266 -6.24 12.56 -11.74
N LEU A 267 -5.71 12.58 -12.97
CA LEU A 267 -4.34 12.14 -13.23
C LEU A 267 -3.30 13.02 -12.50
N GLY A 268 -3.50 14.35 -12.51
CA GLY A 268 -2.65 15.29 -11.79
C GLY A 268 -2.59 14.99 -10.29
N VAL A 269 -3.74 14.75 -9.66
CA VAL A 269 -3.84 14.34 -8.24
C VAL A 269 -3.10 13.03 -8.01
N TYR A 270 -3.33 12.03 -8.86
CA TYR A 270 -2.65 10.74 -8.75
C TYR A 270 -1.13 10.88 -8.87
N CYS A 271 -0.65 11.61 -9.87
CA CYS A 271 0.78 11.86 -10.09
C CYS A 271 1.40 12.64 -8.92
N LYS A 272 0.73 13.67 -8.39
CA LYS A 272 1.18 14.44 -7.23
C LYS A 272 1.37 13.53 -6.00
N ASN A 273 0.37 12.69 -5.69
CA ASN A 273 0.42 11.77 -4.55
C ASN A 273 1.53 10.71 -4.70
N ASN A 274 1.91 10.38 -5.92
CA ASN A 274 3.04 9.50 -6.22
C ASN A 274 4.36 10.25 -6.48
N LYS A 275 4.44 11.53 -6.09
CA LYS A 275 5.65 12.38 -6.22
C LYS A 275 6.14 12.57 -7.67
N GLN A 276 5.26 12.38 -8.66
CA GLN A 276 5.52 12.60 -10.09
C GLN A 276 5.19 14.04 -10.46
N TYR A 277 5.87 14.98 -9.82
CA TYR A 277 5.53 16.40 -9.83
C TYR A 277 5.58 17.06 -11.22
N GLU A 278 6.46 16.58 -12.11
CA GLU A 278 6.54 17.09 -13.49
C GLU A 278 5.24 16.83 -14.26
N VAL A 279 4.79 15.58 -14.24
CA VAL A 279 3.56 15.19 -14.95
C VAL A 279 2.33 15.78 -14.27
N ALA A 280 2.31 15.80 -12.94
CA ALA A 280 1.24 16.45 -12.18
C ALA A 280 1.08 17.93 -12.57
N SER A 281 2.21 18.69 -12.64
CA SER A 281 2.20 20.09 -13.06
C SER A 281 1.69 20.27 -14.49
N LYS A 282 2.09 19.41 -15.44
CA LYS A 282 1.58 19.43 -16.82
C LYS A 282 0.08 19.17 -16.86
N ALA A 283 -0.40 18.20 -16.10
CA ALA A 283 -1.81 17.84 -16.04
C ALA A 283 -2.67 18.98 -15.47
N PHE A 284 -2.28 19.56 -14.33
CA PHE A 284 -2.99 20.70 -13.76
C PHE A 284 -2.92 21.93 -14.67
N LYS A 285 -1.76 22.22 -15.29
CA LYS A 285 -1.64 23.32 -16.24
C LYS A 285 -2.57 23.15 -17.43
N ALA A 286 -2.68 21.96 -18.00
CA ALA A 286 -3.60 21.68 -19.11
C ALA A 286 -5.08 21.91 -18.72
N VAL A 287 -5.46 21.72 -17.45
CA VAL A 287 -6.78 22.10 -16.94
C VAL A 287 -6.90 23.62 -16.80
N VAL A 288 -5.88 24.28 -16.26
CA VAL A 288 -5.84 25.76 -16.10
C VAL A 288 -5.94 26.46 -17.46
N ASP A 289 -5.31 25.93 -18.49
CA ASP A 289 -5.34 26.50 -19.85
C ASP A 289 -6.73 26.44 -20.51
N LYS A 290 -7.69 25.67 -19.94
CA LYS A 290 -9.11 25.68 -20.35
C LYS A 290 -9.88 26.91 -19.81
N GLY A 291 -9.32 27.61 -18.82
CA GLY A 291 -9.93 28.79 -18.22
C GLY A 291 -11.08 28.49 -17.25
N ASN A 292 -11.75 29.53 -16.81
CA ASN A 292 -12.82 29.51 -15.79
C ASN A 292 -14.06 28.70 -16.16
N SER A 293 -14.20 28.26 -17.42
CA SER A 293 -15.31 27.39 -17.84
C SER A 293 -15.17 25.97 -17.30
N SER A 294 -13.97 25.54 -16.92
CA SER A 294 -13.74 24.25 -16.28
C SER A 294 -14.10 24.30 -14.80
N PRO A 295 -14.92 23.38 -14.28
CA PRO A 295 -15.18 23.28 -12.84
C PRO A 295 -13.93 22.92 -12.03
N PHE A 296 -12.88 22.41 -12.69
CA PHE A 296 -11.61 22.04 -12.09
C PHE A 296 -10.56 23.17 -12.19
N TYR A 297 -10.90 24.32 -12.73
CA TYR A 297 -9.96 25.44 -12.92
C TYR A 297 -9.34 25.90 -11.58
N LEU A 298 -10.17 26.31 -10.63
CA LEU A 298 -9.69 26.80 -9.33
C LEU A 298 -8.93 25.71 -8.55
N PRO A 299 -9.46 24.49 -8.37
CA PRO A 299 -8.72 23.42 -7.72
C PRO A 299 -7.39 23.10 -8.42
N SER A 300 -7.33 23.15 -9.75
CA SER A 300 -6.08 22.90 -10.48
C SER A 300 -5.05 24.03 -10.29
N ARG A 301 -5.49 25.29 -10.19
CA ARG A 301 -4.61 26.41 -9.87
C ARG A 301 -3.96 26.25 -8.49
N GLN A 302 -4.75 25.83 -7.49
CA GLN A 302 -4.28 25.54 -6.12
C GLN A 302 -3.28 24.39 -6.11
N LEU A 303 -3.66 23.24 -6.68
CA LEU A 303 -2.80 22.04 -6.70
C LEU A 303 -1.54 22.24 -7.55
N LEU A 304 -1.57 23.10 -8.56
CA LEU A 304 -0.38 23.46 -9.33
C LEU A 304 0.65 24.15 -8.45
N LEU A 305 0.21 25.14 -7.62
CA LEU A 305 1.09 25.81 -6.66
C LEU A 305 1.66 24.85 -5.62
N THR A 306 0.81 24.03 -4.99
CA THR A 306 1.25 23.00 -4.04
C THR A 306 2.25 22.04 -4.68
N THR A 307 1.98 21.59 -5.92
CA THR A 307 2.87 20.68 -6.67
C THR A 307 4.21 21.34 -6.98
N GLN A 308 4.21 22.61 -7.37
CA GLN A 308 5.44 23.37 -7.62
C GLN A 308 6.26 23.55 -6.33
N LYS A 309 5.60 23.87 -5.19
CA LYS A 309 6.26 23.92 -3.88
C LYS A 309 6.90 22.59 -3.54
N GLU A 310 6.15 21.51 -3.57
CA GLU A 310 6.65 20.16 -3.24
C GLU A 310 7.79 19.72 -4.17
N LYS A 311 7.69 20.02 -5.48
CA LYS A 311 8.75 19.73 -6.45
C LYS A 311 10.04 20.46 -6.10
N ILE A 312 9.97 21.78 -5.85
CA ILE A 312 11.12 22.62 -5.50
C ILE A 312 11.73 22.12 -4.19
N THR A 313 10.95 22.02 -3.12
CA THR A 313 11.44 21.68 -1.79
C THR A 313 11.93 20.24 -1.67
N SER A 314 11.46 19.32 -2.52
CA SER A 314 11.92 17.91 -2.55
C SER A 314 13.27 17.72 -3.27
N SER A 315 13.79 18.72 -3.97
CA SER A 315 15.06 18.65 -4.71
C SER A 315 16.03 19.74 -4.25
N ILE A 316 17.18 19.84 -4.92
CA ILE A 316 18.05 21.01 -4.75
C ILE A 316 17.37 22.20 -5.42
N TYR A 317 17.29 23.30 -4.71
CA TYR A 317 16.65 24.53 -5.20
C TYR A 317 17.55 25.75 -5.00
N THR A 318 17.28 26.77 -5.79
CA THR A 318 17.95 28.07 -5.70
C THR A 318 17.03 29.12 -5.06
N GLN A 319 17.61 30.22 -4.61
CA GLN A 319 16.82 31.34 -4.12
C GLN A 319 15.84 31.87 -5.18
N ASN A 320 16.24 31.85 -6.45
CA ASN A 320 15.38 32.28 -7.56
C ASN A 320 14.16 31.39 -7.75
N ASP A 321 14.29 30.08 -7.52
CA ASP A 321 13.15 29.15 -7.57
C ASP A 321 12.10 29.49 -6.51
N LEU A 322 12.54 29.84 -5.28
CA LEU A 322 11.67 30.25 -4.18
C LEU A 322 11.00 31.60 -4.45
N LEU A 323 11.72 32.57 -5.02
CA LEU A 323 11.16 33.87 -5.37
C LEU A 323 10.14 33.78 -6.51
N THR A 324 10.41 32.91 -7.49
CA THR A 324 9.44 32.61 -8.56
C THR A 324 8.17 31.98 -7.99
N LEU A 325 8.32 31.06 -7.04
CA LEU A 325 7.18 30.43 -6.38
C LEU A 325 6.40 31.47 -5.53
N GLU A 326 7.08 32.35 -4.82
CA GLU A 326 6.46 33.45 -4.09
C GLU A 326 5.60 34.34 -5.00
N ASP A 327 6.12 34.69 -6.19
CA ASP A 327 5.40 35.51 -7.17
C ASP A 327 4.15 34.77 -7.70
N ASN A 328 4.25 33.47 -7.93
CA ASN A 328 3.09 32.65 -8.31
C ASN A 328 1.99 32.65 -7.23
N TYR A 329 2.35 32.56 -5.93
CA TYR A 329 1.37 32.66 -4.83
C TYR A 329 0.73 34.06 -4.79
N LYS A 330 1.53 35.12 -4.93
CA LYS A 330 1.01 36.52 -4.98
C LYS A 330 0.04 36.71 -6.14
N THR A 331 0.42 36.27 -7.33
CA THR A 331 -0.45 36.37 -8.52
C THR A 331 -1.76 35.60 -8.30
N TYR A 332 -1.70 34.40 -7.71
CA TYR A 332 -2.90 33.62 -7.39
C TYR A 332 -3.82 34.40 -6.43
N LEU A 333 -3.28 34.98 -5.36
CA LEU A 333 -4.07 35.72 -4.38
C LEU A 333 -4.58 37.07 -4.94
N GLN A 334 -3.89 37.68 -5.91
CA GLN A 334 -4.40 38.84 -6.65
C GLN A 334 -5.59 38.46 -7.54
N ASP A 335 -5.54 37.31 -8.22
CA ASP A 335 -6.60 36.86 -9.12
C ASP A 335 -7.87 36.43 -8.36
N PHE A 336 -7.72 35.77 -7.22
CA PHE A 336 -8.83 35.14 -6.50
C PHE A 336 -9.20 35.77 -5.16
N GLY A 337 -8.38 36.72 -4.69
CA GLY A 337 -8.56 37.37 -3.40
C GLY A 337 -8.17 36.49 -2.21
N GLU A 338 -8.10 37.12 -1.06
CA GLU A 338 -7.84 36.47 0.24
C GLU A 338 -9.17 36.23 0.94
N GLN A 339 -9.66 35.00 0.88
CA GLN A 339 -10.99 34.61 1.35
C GLN A 339 -11.04 33.13 1.72
N SER A 340 -12.19 32.65 2.18
CA SER A 340 -12.32 31.28 2.72
C SER A 340 -11.92 30.19 1.72
N ASN A 341 -12.22 30.33 0.44
CA ASN A 341 -11.87 29.32 -0.59
C ASN A 341 -10.40 29.37 -1.02
N THR A 342 -9.65 30.41 -0.66
CA THR A 342 -8.20 30.53 -0.89
C THR A 342 -7.38 30.35 0.39
N ALA A 343 -8.02 30.11 1.53
CA ALA A 343 -7.37 30.06 2.84
C ALA A 343 -6.28 28.99 2.95
N GLU A 344 -6.47 27.81 2.34
CA GLU A 344 -5.43 26.76 2.31
C GLU A 344 -4.20 27.24 1.53
N THR A 345 -4.39 27.87 0.38
CA THR A 345 -3.28 28.45 -0.40
C THR A 345 -2.59 29.61 0.34
N MET A 346 -3.35 30.41 1.09
CA MET A 346 -2.77 31.45 1.97
C MET A 346 -1.90 30.82 3.06
N ARG A 347 -2.35 29.73 3.69
CA ARG A 347 -1.58 28.97 4.69
C ARG A 347 -0.30 28.39 4.09
N GLU A 348 -0.37 27.77 2.90
CA GLU A 348 0.80 27.26 2.18
C GLU A 348 1.78 28.38 1.79
N TYR A 349 1.27 29.55 1.45
CA TYR A 349 2.09 30.72 1.17
C TYR A 349 2.79 31.23 2.44
N ALA A 350 2.08 31.28 3.57
CA ALA A 350 2.68 31.61 4.86
C ALA A 350 3.80 30.64 5.24
N GLU A 351 3.63 29.35 4.98
CA GLU A 351 4.66 28.33 5.17
C GLU A 351 5.91 28.62 4.31
N LEU A 352 5.73 28.91 3.01
CA LEU A 352 6.84 29.28 2.11
C LEU A 352 7.61 30.50 2.65
N LEU A 353 6.89 31.51 3.10
CA LEU A 353 7.47 32.74 3.64
C LEU A 353 8.28 32.48 4.92
N ALA A 354 7.71 31.71 5.86
CA ALA A 354 8.35 31.47 7.15
C ALA A 354 9.54 30.52 7.04
N LEU A 355 9.35 29.36 6.40
CA LEU A 355 10.32 28.26 6.43
C LEU A 355 11.43 28.38 5.38
N TYR A 356 11.15 29.01 4.24
CA TYR A 356 12.08 29.01 3.10
C TYR A 356 12.61 30.40 2.73
N LEU A 357 11.82 31.45 2.98
CA LEU A 357 12.18 32.82 2.61
C LEU A 357 12.61 33.71 3.79
N ASN A 358 12.56 33.16 5.01
CA ASN A 358 12.89 33.89 6.26
C ASN A 358 12.08 35.18 6.42
N LYS A 359 10.79 35.17 6.03
CA LYS A 359 9.84 36.29 6.08
C LYS A 359 8.73 36.02 7.12
N SER A 360 9.11 35.63 8.34
CA SER A 360 8.18 35.19 9.40
C SER A 360 7.13 36.26 9.75
N ALA A 361 7.48 37.56 9.74
CA ALA A 361 6.53 38.62 10.02
C ALA A 361 5.36 38.64 9.01
N GLN A 362 5.64 38.46 7.71
CA GLN A 362 4.58 38.41 6.68
C GLN A 362 3.74 37.11 6.82
N ALA A 363 4.36 36.00 7.15
CA ALA A 363 3.66 34.73 7.40
C ALA A 363 2.69 34.86 8.58
N ILE A 364 3.12 35.50 9.67
CA ILE A 364 2.29 35.78 10.86
C ILE A 364 1.06 36.64 10.47
N GLU A 365 1.25 37.71 9.67
CA GLU A 365 0.13 38.53 9.21
C GLU A 365 -0.89 37.77 8.39
N ILE A 366 -0.45 36.89 7.50
CA ILE A 366 -1.34 36.06 6.68
C ILE A 366 -2.14 35.11 7.57
N LEU A 367 -1.51 34.39 8.52
CA LEU A 367 -2.20 33.46 9.40
C LEU A 367 -3.17 34.18 10.36
N LYS A 368 -2.79 35.33 10.89
CA LYS A 368 -3.71 36.19 11.67
C LYS A 368 -4.95 36.55 10.86
N LYS A 369 -4.77 36.96 9.60
CA LYS A 369 -5.88 37.29 8.71
C LYS A 369 -6.83 36.11 8.49
N ILE A 370 -6.30 34.89 8.30
CA ILE A 370 -7.11 33.69 8.18
C ILE A 370 -7.93 33.45 9.46
N ILE A 371 -7.29 33.55 10.63
CA ILE A 371 -7.90 33.25 11.93
C ILE A 371 -8.95 34.31 12.30
N ASP A 372 -8.63 35.60 12.17
CA ASP A 372 -9.49 36.72 12.56
C ASP A 372 -10.75 36.79 11.69
N ASN A 373 -10.62 36.54 10.39
CA ASN A 373 -11.74 36.53 9.46
C ASN A 373 -12.46 35.17 9.41
N ARG A 374 -11.99 34.15 10.17
CA ARG A 374 -12.54 32.81 10.22
C ARG A 374 -12.66 32.15 8.85
N PHE A 375 -11.59 32.25 8.04
CA PHE A 375 -11.53 31.63 6.73
C PHE A 375 -11.34 30.12 6.83
N GLY A 376 -12.43 29.37 6.96
CA GLY A 376 -12.43 27.92 7.02
C GLY A 376 -13.14 27.33 8.24
N ILE A 377 -13.09 26.00 8.34
CA ILE A 377 -13.69 25.25 9.45
C ILE A 377 -12.82 25.30 10.71
N THR A 378 -13.40 25.01 11.86
CA THR A 378 -12.74 25.15 13.17
C THR A 378 -11.42 24.36 13.27
N SER A 379 -11.36 23.14 12.72
CA SER A 379 -10.13 22.33 12.74
C SER A 379 -9.01 22.94 11.91
N PHE A 380 -9.32 23.50 10.73
CA PHE A 380 -8.38 24.21 9.89
C PHE A 380 -7.86 25.49 10.58
N LEU A 381 -8.74 26.27 11.20
CA LEU A 381 -8.34 27.45 11.96
C LEU A 381 -7.44 27.11 13.15
N SER A 382 -7.69 25.96 13.79
CA SER A 382 -6.84 25.46 14.88
C SER A 382 -5.48 25.00 14.36
N GLN A 383 -5.41 24.40 13.17
CA GLN A 383 -4.13 24.11 12.51
C GLN A 383 -3.37 25.41 12.19
N CYS A 384 -4.06 26.44 11.67
CA CYS A 384 -3.45 27.76 11.45
C CYS A 384 -2.92 28.40 12.74
N LYS A 385 -3.59 28.15 13.89
CA LYS A 385 -3.09 28.60 15.21
C LYS A 385 -1.80 27.87 15.60
N LEU A 386 -1.68 26.59 15.33
CA LEU A 386 -0.45 25.84 15.58
C LEU A 386 0.70 26.39 14.74
N ASP A 387 0.46 26.60 13.45
CA ASP A 387 1.48 27.14 12.54
C ASP A 387 1.85 28.59 12.92
N LEU A 388 0.87 29.39 13.34
CA LEU A 388 1.12 30.75 13.86
C LEU A 388 1.99 30.72 15.12
N GLY A 389 1.74 29.77 16.03
CA GLY A 389 2.60 29.53 17.20
C GLY A 389 4.03 29.18 16.81
N ASP A 390 4.20 28.31 15.80
CA ASP A 390 5.51 27.97 15.27
C ASP A 390 6.23 29.21 14.72
N TYR A 391 5.52 30.08 13.99
CA TYR A 391 6.14 31.30 13.41
C TYR A 391 6.45 32.35 14.47
N TYR A 392 5.70 32.44 15.55
CA TYR A 392 6.08 33.22 16.72
C TYR A 392 7.35 32.68 17.39
N LEU A 393 7.45 31.35 17.52
CA LEU A 393 8.68 30.73 18.06
C LEU A 393 9.90 31.00 17.17
N TYR A 394 9.72 31.02 15.84
CA TYR A 394 10.75 31.47 14.90
C TYR A 394 11.22 32.91 15.17
N SER A 395 10.31 33.78 15.51
CA SER A 395 10.59 35.19 15.81
C SER A 395 11.07 35.41 17.26
N GLY A 396 11.17 34.34 18.07
CA GLY A 396 11.59 34.43 19.47
C GLY A 396 10.48 34.78 20.45
N GLU A 397 9.22 34.86 20.00
CA GLU A 397 8.05 35.24 20.80
C GLU A 397 7.42 34.00 21.47
N ILE A 398 8.13 33.42 22.43
CA ILE A 398 7.81 32.13 23.08
C ILE A 398 6.43 32.17 23.77
N TRP A 399 6.07 33.26 24.40
CA TRP A 399 4.79 33.39 25.13
C TRP A 399 3.57 33.36 24.23
N GLU A 400 3.65 33.99 23.05
CA GLU A 400 2.59 33.97 22.05
C GLU A 400 2.42 32.54 21.49
N ALA A 401 3.53 31.85 21.24
CA ALA A 401 3.49 30.44 20.83
C ALA A 401 2.81 29.56 21.87
N ALA A 402 3.22 29.67 23.15
CA ALA A 402 2.64 28.90 24.26
C ALA A 402 1.13 29.12 24.40
N LEU A 403 0.69 30.38 24.27
CA LEU A 403 -0.73 30.73 24.35
C LEU A 403 -1.55 30.04 23.26
N LEU A 404 -1.06 30.07 22.01
CA LEU A 404 -1.75 29.45 20.87
C LEU A 404 -1.80 27.93 20.99
N TYR A 405 -0.70 27.28 21.36
CA TYR A 405 -0.67 25.83 21.57
C TYR A 405 -1.62 25.43 22.72
N GLY A 406 -1.63 26.19 23.84
CA GLY A 406 -2.53 25.95 24.96
C GLY A 406 -4.02 26.08 24.57
N GLN A 407 -4.37 27.02 23.68
CA GLN A 407 -5.74 27.14 23.15
C GLN A 407 -6.15 25.90 22.36
N VAL A 408 -5.25 25.37 21.51
CA VAL A 408 -5.56 24.19 20.67
C VAL A 408 -5.58 22.94 21.52
N ASP A 409 -4.62 22.73 22.44
CA ASP A 409 -4.62 21.59 23.39
C ASP A 409 -5.93 21.53 24.19
N LYS A 410 -6.39 22.67 24.71
CA LYS A 410 -7.66 22.74 25.45
C LYS A 410 -8.87 22.43 24.57
N ALA A 411 -8.88 22.88 23.33
CA ALA A 411 -10.02 22.71 22.42
C ALA A 411 -10.13 21.26 21.87
N TYR A 412 -9.01 20.55 21.74
CA TYR A 412 -8.91 19.23 21.12
C TYR A 412 -8.20 18.18 22.01
N LYS A 413 -8.45 18.24 23.32
CA LYS A 413 -7.70 17.57 24.39
C LYS A 413 -7.25 16.13 24.09
N ASP A 414 -8.15 15.30 23.56
CA ASP A 414 -7.90 13.88 23.32
C ASP A 414 -7.79 13.53 21.81
N GLU A 415 -7.81 14.54 20.97
CA GLU A 415 -7.72 14.38 19.52
C GLU A 415 -6.27 14.59 19.02
N PRO A 416 -5.91 14.07 17.83
CA PRO A 416 -4.56 14.23 17.28
C PRO A 416 -4.05 15.67 17.23
N LEU A 417 -4.94 16.63 16.94
CA LEU A 417 -4.58 18.04 16.88
C LEU A 417 -4.21 18.61 18.27
N GLY A 418 -4.94 18.23 19.32
CA GLY A 418 -4.60 18.59 20.69
C GLY A 418 -3.34 17.89 21.18
N GLN A 419 -3.15 16.63 20.82
CA GLN A 419 -1.91 15.89 21.12
C GLN A 419 -0.69 16.57 20.48
N MET A 420 -0.81 17.04 19.22
CA MET A 420 0.23 17.83 18.57
C MET A 420 0.49 19.16 19.29
N ALA A 421 -0.56 19.87 19.69
CA ALA A 421 -0.42 21.10 20.47
C ALA A 421 0.31 20.87 21.80
N LYS A 422 -0.04 19.81 22.51
CA LYS A 422 0.62 19.42 23.77
C LYS A 422 2.09 19.06 23.55
N TYR A 423 2.42 18.36 22.47
CA TYR A 423 3.81 18.05 22.11
C TYR A 423 4.62 19.35 21.85
N ARG A 424 4.04 20.30 21.11
CA ARG A 424 4.68 21.60 20.88
C ARG A 424 4.90 22.40 22.18
N ASN A 425 3.94 22.34 23.12
CA ASN A 425 4.10 22.93 24.46
C ASN A 425 5.22 22.22 25.26
N ALA A 426 5.30 20.90 25.20
CA ALA A 426 6.38 20.14 25.85
C ALA A 426 7.75 20.54 25.27
N ARG A 427 7.85 20.74 23.96
CA ARG A 427 9.08 21.26 23.32
C ARG A 427 9.42 22.68 23.77
N LEU A 428 8.45 23.57 23.97
CA LEU A 428 8.71 24.89 24.53
C LEU A 428 9.31 24.80 25.94
N SER A 429 8.76 23.94 26.79
CA SER A 429 9.30 23.69 28.14
C SER A 429 10.73 23.15 28.10
N TYR A 430 11.03 22.25 27.15
CA TYR A 430 12.37 21.75 26.89
C TYR A 430 13.33 22.86 26.48
N TYR A 431 12.94 23.75 25.55
CA TYR A 431 13.74 24.90 25.13
C TYR A 431 13.98 25.93 26.25
N ALA A 432 13.00 26.07 27.16
CA ALA A 432 13.13 26.90 28.35
C ALA A 432 14.04 26.27 29.44
N GLY A 433 14.44 25.00 29.27
CA GLY A 433 15.21 24.24 30.26
C GLY A 433 14.36 23.74 31.44
N GLU A 434 13.03 23.72 31.27
CA GLU A 434 12.09 23.18 32.26
C GLU A 434 11.87 21.65 32.01
N PHE A 435 12.96 20.90 32.14
CA PHE A 435 13.01 19.51 31.67
C PHE A 435 12.03 18.58 32.39
N ASP A 436 11.85 18.74 33.73
CA ASP A 436 10.90 17.92 34.50
C ASP A 436 9.44 18.15 34.02
N TRP A 437 9.09 19.41 33.72
CA TRP A 437 7.78 19.76 33.22
C TRP A 437 7.57 19.31 31.76
N SER A 438 8.58 19.46 30.92
CA SER A 438 8.58 18.91 29.58
C SER A 438 8.32 17.41 29.60
N LYS A 439 9.11 16.66 30.38
CA LYS A 439 8.99 15.20 30.50
C LYS A 439 7.61 14.77 31.00
N ALA A 440 7.05 15.45 32.00
CA ALA A 440 5.71 15.14 32.49
C ALA A 440 4.63 15.26 31.40
N GLN A 441 4.74 16.23 30.50
CA GLN A 441 3.84 16.39 29.35
C GLN A 441 4.08 15.31 28.28
N LEU A 442 5.35 14.97 28.00
CA LEU A 442 5.75 13.95 27.02
C LEU A 442 5.30 12.55 27.47
N ASP A 443 5.39 12.22 28.75
CA ASP A 443 4.98 10.92 29.30
C ASP A 443 3.49 10.64 29.06
N ILE A 444 2.64 11.68 29.07
CA ILE A 444 1.22 11.55 28.70
C ILE A 444 1.08 11.21 27.20
N LEU A 445 1.93 11.75 26.35
CA LEU A 445 1.86 11.59 24.90
C LEU A 445 2.43 10.25 24.38
N LYS A 446 3.19 9.51 25.19
CA LYS A 446 3.67 8.16 24.83
C LYS A 446 2.53 7.17 24.54
N ALA A 447 1.34 7.40 25.09
CA ALA A 447 0.12 6.64 24.83
C ALA A 447 -0.78 7.28 23.76
N SER A 448 -0.25 8.21 22.96
CA SER A 448 -1.00 8.91 21.90
C SER A 448 -1.55 7.93 20.85
N THR A 449 -2.70 8.26 20.28
CA THR A 449 -3.28 7.53 19.13
C THR A 449 -2.47 7.70 17.85
N SER A 450 -1.72 8.79 17.72
CA SER A 450 -0.77 9.02 16.63
C SER A 450 0.57 8.39 16.97
N GLN A 451 0.98 7.37 16.20
CA GLN A 451 2.29 6.72 16.38
C GLN A 451 3.46 7.71 16.22
N LEU A 452 3.35 8.67 15.30
CA LEU A 452 4.39 9.70 15.10
C LEU A 452 4.54 10.58 16.35
N ILE A 453 3.43 11.11 16.89
CA ILE A 453 3.48 11.96 18.09
C ILE A 453 4.00 11.16 19.31
N ALA A 454 3.58 9.89 19.43
CA ALA A 454 4.04 9.03 20.51
C ALA A 454 5.54 8.76 20.42
N ASN A 455 6.06 8.54 19.22
CA ASN A 455 7.49 8.32 18.98
C ASN A 455 8.31 9.59 19.23
N ASP A 456 7.88 10.73 18.69
CA ASP A 456 8.53 12.02 18.93
C ASP A 456 8.57 12.38 20.42
N ALA A 457 7.46 12.10 21.14
CA ALA A 457 7.39 12.30 22.58
C ALA A 457 8.31 11.33 23.34
N LEU A 458 8.41 10.08 22.90
CA LEU A 458 9.32 9.10 23.48
C LEU A 458 10.77 9.53 23.28
N ASN A 459 11.16 9.89 22.05
CA ASN A 459 12.53 10.30 21.73
C ASN A 459 12.97 11.51 22.55
N LEU A 460 12.14 12.56 22.61
CA LEU A 460 12.47 13.74 23.43
C LEU A 460 12.49 13.43 24.93
N SER A 461 11.61 12.55 25.40
CA SER A 461 11.60 12.13 26.81
C SER A 461 12.85 11.29 27.16
N LEU A 462 13.32 10.43 26.25
CA LEU A 462 14.57 9.67 26.40
C LEU A 462 15.78 10.61 26.41
N LEU A 463 15.89 11.49 25.42
CA LEU A 463 16.94 12.52 25.40
C LEU A 463 17.05 13.27 26.72
N ILE A 464 15.93 13.72 27.28
CA ILE A 464 15.90 14.40 28.58
C ILE A 464 16.36 13.45 29.69
N SER A 465 15.81 12.23 29.75
CA SER A 465 16.08 11.27 30.84
C SER A 465 17.52 10.83 30.89
N ASP A 466 18.11 10.56 29.74
CA ASP A 466 19.48 10.06 29.62
C ASP A 466 20.49 11.14 30.01
N ASN A 467 20.19 12.39 29.71
CA ASN A 467 21.10 13.52 29.92
C ASN A 467 20.80 14.36 31.17
N GLN A 468 19.66 14.18 31.83
CA GLN A 468 19.26 15.01 33.00
C GLN A 468 20.13 14.80 34.22
N ASN A 469 20.77 13.64 34.39
CA ASN A 469 21.55 13.27 35.58
C ASN A 469 23.07 13.25 35.34
N VAL A 470 23.54 13.59 34.16
CA VAL A 470 24.97 13.53 33.79
C VAL A 470 25.75 14.65 34.46
N ASP A 471 25.16 15.84 34.60
CA ASP A 471 25.73 16.94 35.36
C ASP A 471 24.74 17.49 36.39
N THR A 472 25.26 17.98 37.52
CA THR A 472 24.46 18.45 38.66
C THR A 472 23.53 19.63 38.34
N ASN A 473 23.81 20.38 37.29
CA ASN A 473 23.10 21.60 36.89
C ASN A 473 22.41 21.49 35.52
N GLN A 474 22.47 20.30 34.88
CA GLN A 474 21.90 20.06 33.55
C GLN A 474 22.42 21.05 32.49
N GLN A 475 23.66 21.52 32.63
CA GLN A 475 24.20 22.59 31.77
C GLN A 475 24.41 22.11 30.33
N ALA A 476 24.92 20.88 30.16
CA ALA A 476 25.10 20.29 28.84
C ALA A 476 23.75 20.19 28.08
N LEU A 477 22.73 19.66 28.73
CA LEU A 477 21.40 19.54 28.17
C LEU A 477 20.75 20.92 27.90
N ARG A 478 20.99 21.94 28.76
CA ARG A 478 20.52 23.32 28.52
C ARG A 478 21.18 23.94 27.28
N LEU A 479 22.48 23.73 27.09
CA LEU A 479 23.19 24.20 25.89
C LEU A 479 22.67 23.49 24.65
N PHE A 480 22.43 22.17 24.74
CA PHE A 480 21.89 21.40 23.65
C PHE A 480 20.46 21.86 23.29
N ALA A 481 19.55 22.00 24.23
CA ALA A 481 18.20 22.51 24.01
C ALA A 481 18.21 23.93 23.40
N SER A 482 19.14 24.79 23.86
CA SER A 482 19.31 26.12 23.27
C SER A 482 19.88 26.08 21.84
N ALA A 483 20.76 25.11 21.52
CA ALA A 483 21.24 24.91 20.15
C ALA A 483 20.13 24.39 19.24
N ASP A 484 19.31 23.45 19.71
CA ASP A 484 18.15 22.95 18.98
C ASP A 484 17.12 24.07 18.68
N LEU A 485 16.84 24.96 19.66
CA LEU A 485 16.01 26.15 19.42
C LEU A 485 16.61 27.06 18.35
N LEU A 486 17.94 27.31 18.37
CA LEU A 486 18.59 28.10 17.36
C LEU A 486 18.52 27.48 15.96
N ILE A 487 18.61 26.14 15.88
CA ILE A 487 18.39 25.41 14.61
C ILE A 487 16.94 25.64 14.13
N TYR A 488 15.98 25.48 15.03
CA TYR A 488 14.58 25.76 14.73
C TYR A 488 14.36 27.19 14.22
N GLN A 489 15.12 28.16 14.75
CA GLN A 489 15.09 29.57 14.32
C GLN A 489 16.00 29.88 13.11
N HIS A 490 16.56 28.88 12.44
CA HIS A 490 17.49 29.01 11.31
C HIS A 490 18.77 29.80 11.61
N GLN A 491 19.16 29.87 12.89
CA GLN A 491 20.39 30.54 13.34
C GLN A 491 21.54 29.52 13.40
N TYR A 492 21.84 28.84 12.29
CA TYR A 492 22.72 27.67 12.20
C TYR A 492 24.12 27.93 12.72
N LYS A 493 24.74 29.09 12.42
CA LYS A 493 26.08 29.44 12.91
C LYS A 493 26.16 29.50 14.43
N ALA A 494 25.16 30.11 15.06
CA ALA A 494 25.09 30.20 16.52
C ALA A 494 24.81 28.84 17.15
N ALA A 495 23.98 28.00 16.51
CA ALA A 495 23.71 26.63 16.93
C ALA A 495 24.99 25.76 16.92
N LEU A 496 25.75 25.77 15.80
CA LEU A 496 27.00 25.02 15.68
C LEU A 496 28.01 25.40 16.77
N LEU A 497 28.19 26.71 17.05
CA LEU A 497 29.08 27.15 18.13
C LEU A 497 28.66 26.61 19.50
N LYS A 498 27.37 26.52 19.78
CA LYS A 498 26.85 25.91 21.01
C LYS A 498 27.08 24.40 21.06
N LEU A 499 26.78 23.70 19.97
CA LEU A 499 26.99 22.24 19.88
C LEU A 499 28.47 21.89 20.04
N ASP A 500 29.38 22.65 19.40
CA ASP A 500 30.81 22.44 19.52
C ASP A 500 31.31 22.72 20.95
N SER A 501 30.71 23.69 21.66
CA SER A 501 31.09 24.01 23.04
C SER A 501 30.72 22.92 24.04
N ILE A 502 29.71 22.08 23.77
CA ILE A 502 29.29 21.01 24.68
C ILE A 502 30.44 20.02 24.88
N ASN A 503 31.04 19.49 23.83
CA ASN A 503 32.11 18.50 23.89
C ASN A 503 33.42 19.07 24.47
N ILE A 504 33.60 20.41 24.38
CA ILE A 504 34.76 21.08 24.99
C ILE A 504 34.59 21.25 26.51
N LEU A 505 33.35 21.62 26.93
CA LEU A 505 33.09 21.96 28.34
C LEU A 505 32.70 20.73 29.18
N PHE A 506 32.11 19.71 28.57
CA PHE A 506 31.56 18.53 29.22
C PHE A 506 32.15 17.27 28.58
N GLN A 507 33.27 16.80 29.09
CA GLN A 507 34.01 15.62 28.57
C GLN A 507 33.25 14.30 28.76
N VAL A 508 32.29 14.25 29.66
CA VAL A 508 31.41 13.10 29.90
C VAL A 508 29.97 13.58 29.68
N ASN A 509 29.42 13.23 28.55
CA ASN A 509 28.02 13.46 28.21
C ASN A 509 27.56 12.36 27.25
N ASP A 510 26.27 12.08 27.22
CA ASP A 510 25.68 11.07 26.35
C ASP A 510 24.99 11.72 25.11
N LEU A 511 25.39 12.97 24.74
CA LEU A 511 24.78 13.76 23.66
C LEU A 511 25.49 13.62 22.30
N ASP A 512 26.51 12.77 22.16
CA ASP A 512 27.34 12.72 20.95
C ASP A 512 26.55 12.36 19.69
N ASP A 513 25.67 11.36 19.73
CA ASP A 513 24.79 11.00 18.61
C ASP A 513 23.69 12.04 18.38
N ASP A 514 23.13 12.63 19.44
CA ASP A 514 22.19 13.75 19.36
C ASP A 514 22.83 14.98 18.71
N ILE A 515 24.07 15.31 19.06
CA ILE A 515 24.85 16.40 18.44
C ILE A 515 25.09 16.12 16.95
N LEU A 516 25.45 14.88 16.60
CA LEU A 516 25.61 14.47 15.20
C LEU A 516 24.28 14.59 14.43
N TRP A 517 23.17 14.21 15.06
CA TRP A 517 21.83 14.37 14.46
C TRP A 517 21.52 15.84 14.18
N LEU A 518 21.69 16.73 15.16
CA LEU A 518 21.44 18.16 14.97
C LEU A 518 22.37 18.80 13.94
N LYS A 519 23.66 18.43 13.92
CA LYS A 519 24.61 18.88 12.89
C LYS A 519 24.16 18.41 11.50
N SER A 520 23.71 17.14 11.38
CA SER A 520 23.19 16.62 10.11
C SER A 520 21.95 17.40 9.66
N THR A 521 21.08 17.79 10.58
CA THR A 521 19.90 18.60 10.30
C THR A 521 20.29 19.99 9.75
N ILE A 522 21.32 20.63 10.32
CA ILE A 522 21.86 21.87 9.79
C ILE A 522 22.36 21.68 8.36
N GLU A 523 23.21 20.67 8.13
CA GLU A 523 23.81 20.40 6.82
C GLU A 523 22.74 20.07 5.76
N MET A 524 21.69 19.34 6.14
CA MET A 524 20.54 19.09 5.25
C MET A 524 19.81 20.39 4.86
N ASN A 525 19.59 21.30 5.81
CA ASN A 525 18.94 22.57 5.57
C ASN A 525 19.79 23.53 4.71
N GLU A 526 21.12 23.47 4.88
CA GLU A 526 22.07 24.22 4.07
C GLU A 526 22.38 23.54 2.73
N GLN A 527 21.72 22.44 2.41
CA GLN A 527 21.88 21.64 1.19
C GLN A 527 23.30 21.00 1.04
N ASN A 528 24.03 20.85 2.13
CA ASN A 528 25.35 20.21 2.20
C ASN A 528 25.18 18.69 2.39
N PHE A 529 24.44 18.03 1.47
CA PHE A 529 24.00 16.64 1.63
C PHE A 529 25.13 15.64 1.84
N GLY A 530 26.31 15.89 1.27
CA GLY A 530 27.49 15.03 1.48
C GLY A 530 27.91 14.98 2.94
N GLN A 531 28.03 16.14 3.60
CA GLN A 531 28.41 16.24 5.01
C GLN A 531 27.32 15.70 5.94
N ALA A 532 26.06 15.97 5.63
CA ALA A 532 24.93 15.40 6.37
C ALA A 532 24.97 13.86 6.37
N ILE A 533 25.18 13.25 5.19
CA ILE A 533 25.29 11.78 5.06
C ILE A 533 26.47 11.23 5.84
N GLU A 534 27.61 11.91 5.88
CA GLU A 534 28.76 11.48 6.68
C GLU A 534 28.44 11.47 8.18
N ASN A 535 27.78 12.49 8.68
CA ASN A 535 27.38 12.57 10.08
C ASN A 535 26.33 11.50 10.42
N TYR A 536 25.32 11.30 9.56
CA TYR A 536 24.34 10.21 9.73
C TYR A 536 25.01 8.82 9.73
N ARG A 537 26.01 8.59 8.87
CA ARG A 537 26.76 7.32 8.90
C ARG A 537 27.49 7.10 10.21
N LYS A 538 28.08 8.14 10.79
CA LYS A 538 28.70 8.02 12.13
C LYS A 538 27.69 7.58 13.17
N ILE A 539 26.45 8.08 13.11
CA ILE A 539 25.37 7.63 14.00
C ILE A 539 25.11 6.13 13.79
N VAL A 540 24.87 5.70 12.54
CA VAL A 540 24.58 4.29 12.22
C VAL A 540 25.71 3.35 12.60
N ASP A 541 26.98 3.76 12.41
CA ASP A 541 28.14 2.91 12.61
C ASP A 541 28.61 2.85 14.08
N GLN A 542 28.49 3.97 14.81
CA GLN A 542 29.05 4.10 16.17
C GLN A 542 27.99 4.03 17.27
N TYR A 543 26.72 4.35 16.95
CA TYR A 543 25.60 4.44 17.90
C TYR A 543 24.40 3.60 17.43
N LYS A 544 24.68 2.38 16.96
CA LYS A 544 23.68 1.50 16.34
C LYS A 544 22.48 1.19 17.24
N ASP A 545 22.71 1.14 18.55
CA ASP A 545 21.65 0.89 19.55
C ASP A 545 21.00 2.19 20.07
N GLY A 546 21.43 3.35 19.58
CA GLY A 546 20.88 4.67 19.91
C GLY A 546 19.54 4.92 19.21
N ILE A 547 18.83 5.92 19.72
CA ILE A 547 17.48 6.29 19.24
C ILE A 547 17.45 6.84 17.81
N TRP A 548 18.60 7.27 17.28
CA TRP A 548 18.70 7.92 15.97
C TRP A 548 19.18 7.01 14.84
N ALA A 549 19.53 5.76 15.12
CA ALA A 549 20.22 4.91 14.13
C ALA A 549 19.36 4.57 12.92
N ASP A 550 18.10 4.17 13.11
CA ASP A 550 17.16 3.89 12.03
C ASP A 550 16.65 5.16 11.34
N ASP A 551 16.42 6.26 12.10
CA ASP A 551 16.11 7.57 11.55
C ASP A 551 17.24 8.09 10.64
N ALA A 552 18.49 7.99 11.07
CA ALA A 552 19.67 8.40 10.29
C ALA A 552 19.79 7.59 9.00
N LEU A 553 19.58 6.29 9.07
CA LEU A 553 19.66 5.43 7.89
C LEU A 553 18.53 5.72 6.90
N PHE A 554 17.31 6.01 7.39
CA PHE A 554 16.22 6.44 6.54
C PHE A 554 16.48 7.81 5.89
N ALA A 555 17.04 8.77 6.67
CA ALA A 555 17.44 10.09 6.16
C ALA A 555 18.53 9.99 5.07
N ILE A 556 19.52 9.09 5.22
CA ILE A 556 20.52 8.79 4.20
C ILE A 556 19.84 8.30 2.91
N ALA A 557 18.89 7.37 3.03
CA ALA A 557 18.17 6.82 1.88
C ALA A 557 17.35 7.90 1.16
N GLU A 558 16.66 8.76 1.89
CA GLU A 558 15.92 9.89 1.34
C GLU A 558 16.84 10.92 0.65
N ALA A 559 17.96 11.26 1.26
CA ALA A 559 18.95 12.16 0.68
C ALA A 559 19.46 11.63 -0.67
N TYR A 560 19.80 10.35 -0.75
CA TYR A 560 20.19 9.73 -2.02
C TYR A 560 19.05 9.69 -3.03
N GLN A 561 17.84 9.33 -2.62
CA GLN A 561 16.69 9.19 -3.54
C GLN A 561 16.24 10.54 -4.08
N PHE A 562 16.02 11.51 -3.23
CA PHE A 562 15.32 12.74 -3.60
C PHE A 562 16.24 13.93 -3.88
N LYS A 563 17.36 14.05 -3.15
CA LYS A 563 18.29 15.19 -3.29
C LYS A 563 19.40 14.87 -4.30
N LEU A 564 20.08 13.76 -4.14
CA LEU A 564 21.22 13.38 -4.99
C LEU A 564 20.84 12.54 -6.20
N LYS A 565 19.57 12.08 -6.30
CA LYS A 565 19.05 11.25 -7.41
C LYS A 565 19.90 9.99 -7.69
N ASN A 566 20.49 9.42 -6.67
CA ASN A 566 21.29 8.20 -6.75
C ASN A 566 20.48 6.99 -6.30
N THR A 567 19.80 6.36 -7.28
CA THR A 567 18.91 5.22 -7.05
C THR A 567 19.62 4.02 -6.42
N GLU A 568 20.86 3.74 -6.83
CA GLU A 568 21.61 2.59 -6.31
C GLU A 568 21.93 2.73 -4.84
N LEU A 569 22.46 3.90 -4.43
CA LEU A 569 22.79 4.15 -3.03
C LEU A 569 21.53 4.28 -2.16
N ALA A 570 20.44 4.84 -2.69
CA ALA A 570 19.16 4.86 -2.01
C ALA A 570 18.64 3.45 -1.73
N MET A 571 18.67 2.55 -2.72
CA MET A 571 18.26 1.16 -2.56
C MET A 571 19.09 0.43 -1.50
N LYS A 572 20.43 0.61 -1.51
CA LYS A 572 21.33 0.01 -0.51
C LYS A 572 20.97 0.48 0.91
N ALA A 573 20.69 1.77 1.08
CA ALA A 573 20.34 2.32 2.39
C ALA A 573 18.96 1.82 2.87
N TYR A 574 17.94 1.76 1.99
CA TYR A 574 16.64 1.17 2.35
C TYR A 574 16.77 -0.33 2.68
N GLN A 575 17.58 -1.08 1.91
CA GLN A 575 17.82 -2.48 2.18
C GLN A 575 18.47 -2.68 3.55
N HIS A 576 19.50 -1.90 3.89
CA HIS A 576 20.17 -1.94 5.18
C HIS A 576 19.19 -1.67 6.33
N LEU A 577 18.31 -0.66 6.19
CA LEU A 577 17.27 -0.39 7.20
C LEU A 577 16.31 -1.59 7.36
N ILE A 578 15.89 -2.21 6.27
CA ILE A 578 14.97 -3.35 6.28
C ILE A 578 15.61 -4.57 6.97
N GLU A 579 16.90 -4.79 6.79
CA GLU A 579 17.63 -5.94 7.31
C GLU A 579 18.03 -5.75 8.79
N ASP A 580 18.55 -4.57 9.16
CA ASP A 580 19.15 -4.34 10.46
C ASP A 580 18.19 -3.73 11.50
N PHE A 581 17.13 -3.04 11.07
CA PHE A 581 16.16 -2.37 11.95
C PHE A 581 14.71 -2.85 11.75
N PRO A 582 14.40 -4.13 12.00
CA PRO A 582 13.06 -4.68 11.74
C PRO A 582 11.94 -4.05 12.58
N GLY A 583 12.26 -3.39 13.68
CA GLY A 583 11.33 -2.65 14.54
C GLY A 583 11.13 -1.18 14.18
N SER A 584 11.82 -0.66 13.16
CA SER A 584 11.73 0.74 12.75
C SER A 584 10.32 1.14 12.30
N LEU A 585 9.91 2.34 12.64
CA LEU A 585 8.67 2.94 12.15
C LEU A 585 8.70 3.14 10.62
N PHE A 586 9.89 3.28 10.04
CA PHE A 586 10.07 3.48 8.61
C PHE A 586 10.04 2.19 7.79
N MET A 587 9.91 1.02 8.42
CA MET A 587 10.00 -0.29 7.78
C MET A 587 9.04 -0.44 6.59
N VAL A 588 7.77 -0.05 6.76
CA VAL A 588 6.73 -0.17 5.71
C VAL A 588 7.06 0.73 4.53
N GLU A 589 7.41 1.98 4.80
CA GLU A 589 7.75 2.96 3.76
C GLU A 589 9.07 2.60 3.06
N ALA A 590 10.08 2.14 3.80
CA ALA A 590 11.34 1.67 3.23
C ALA A 590 11.15 0.49 2.26
N ARG A 591 10.33 -0.50 2.62
CA ARG A 591 9.98 -1.63 1.74
C ARG A 591 9.25 -1.17 0.48
N LYS A 592 8.30 -0.24 0.62
CA LYS A 592 7.58 0.33 -0.52
C LYS A 592 8.53 1.04 -1.47
N ARG A 593 9.39 1.92 -0.96
CA ARG A 593 10.36 2.68 -1.77
C ARG A 593 11.42 1.79 -2.40
N TYR A 594 11.94 0.82 -1.66
CA TYR A 594 12.88 -0.17 -2.19
C TYR A 594 12.30 -0.92 -3.39
N ARG A 595 11.05 -1.41 -3.30
CA ARG A 595 10.37 -2.09 -4.40
C ARG A 595 10.18 -1.17 -5.61
N LEU A 596 9.72 0.07 -5.38
CA LEU A 596 9.56 1.07 -6.44
C LEU A 596 10.87 1.34 -7.18
N LEU A 597 11.98 1.50 -6.46
CA LEU A 597 13.29 1.76 -7.04
C LEU A 597 13.86 0.55 -7.77
N ARG A 598 13.54 -0.67 -7.30
CA ARG A 598 13.94 -1.93 -7.94
C ARG A 598 13.14 -2.22 -9.22
N GLY A 599 12.00 -1.57 -9.42
CA GLY A 599 11.10 -1.82 -10.57
C GLY A 599 10.25 -3.08 -10.41
N SER A 600 9.89 -3.44 -9.18
CA SER A 600 9.13 -4.66 -8.87
C SER A 600 7.95 -4.36 -7.97
#